data_1537ee4307c6ce0fd325c596788214cb
#
_entry.id   1537ee4307c6ce0fd325c596788214cb
#
_cell.length_a   1.000
_cell.length_b   1.000
_cell.length_c   1.000
_cell.angle_alpha   90.00
_cell.angle_beta   90.00
_cell.angle_gamma   90.00
#
_symmetry.space_group_name_H-M   'P 1'
#
loop_
_entity.id
_entity.type
_entity.pdbx_description
1 polymer ?
#
loop_
_entity_poly.entity_id
_entity_poly.type
_entity_poly.pdbx_seq_one_letter_code
_entity_poly.pdbx_strand_id
1 'polypeptide(L)'
;AKGRPSDNPLIVHVVEFSDMEKIAQEMPEEAKKLADAFWPGPLTMIVRKNDKVPYETTGGMDTVAVRMPNHPVALELIRRSGGYIAAPSANTSGKPSPTLAEHVAFDMDGRIPMILDGGPVGIGIESTIVDLTEDIPMILRPGYITPKMLEKVIGEVKMDPGIIASDSLQKPKAPGMKYKHYAPKADLILVDGEEEKV
;
A
#
# COMPACT_ATOMS: atom_id res chain seq x y z
N ALA A 1 -10.63 8.90 -13.76
CA ALA A 1 -9.47 8.69 -14.64
C ALA A 1 -9.05 7.22 -14.71
N LYS A 2 -8.81 6.54 -13.57
CA LYS A 2 -8.27 5.16 -13.49
C LYS A 2 -9.26 4.04 -13.82
N GLY A 3 -10.56 4.23 -13.64
CA GLY A 3 -11.54 3.13 -13.61
C GLY A 3 -11.43 2.26 -12.35
N ARG A 4 -10.94 2.83 -11.23
CA ARG A 4 -10.82 2.11 -9.96
C ARG A 4 -12.20 1.90 -9.32
N PRO A 5 -12.56 0.69 -8.84
CA PRO A 5 -13.76 0.46 -8.04
C PRO A 5 -13.77 1.31 -6.77
N SER A 6 -14.93 1.87 -6.41
CA SER A 6 -15.08 2.75 -5.25
C SER A 6 -14.97 2.02 -3.90
N ASP A 7 -15.25 0.72 -3.88
CA ASP A 7 -15.13 -0.15 -2.70
C ASP A 7 -13.69 -0.66 -2.45
N ASN A 8 -12.74 -0.28 -3.31
CA ASN A 8 -11.34 -0.60 -3.13
C ASN A 8 -10.67 0.54 -2.34
N PRO A 9 -10.22 0.34 -1.09
CA PRO A 9 -9.73 1.42 -0.23
C PRO A 9 -8.48 2.10 -0.79
N LEU A 10 -8.26 3.34 -0.37
CA LEU A 10 -7.05 4.12 -0.66
C LEU A 10 -6.07 4.02 0.52
N ILE A 11 -4.80 4.30 0.25
CA ILE A 11 -3.80 4.50 1.29
C ILE A 11 -3.69 5.99 1.56
N VAL A 12 -3.80 6.37 2.83
CA VAL A 12 -3.54 7.75 3.29
C VAL A 12 -2.03 7.90 3.49
N HIS A 13 -1.44 8.84 2.77
CA HIS A 13 -0.03 9.18 2.90
C HIS A 13 0.14 10.37 3.83
N VAL A 14 1.10 10.27 4.76
CA VAL A 14 1.40 11.25 5.81
C VAL A 14 2.87 11.68 5.76
N VAL A 15 3.24 12.74 6.47
CA VAL A 15 4.63 13.25 6.53
C VAL A 15 5.33 12.95 7.84
N GLU A 16 4.59 12.60 8.89
CA GLU A 16 5.14 12.22 10.19
C GLU A 16 4.22 11.22 10.91
N PHE A 17 4.76 10.53 11.91
CA PHE A 17 3.98 9.52 12.66
C PHE A 17 2.81 10.15 13.41
N SER A 18 2.98 11.34 13.97
CA SER A 18 1.92 12.08 14.68
C SER A 18 0.71 12.41 13.80
N ASP A 19 0.86 12.44 12.47
CA ASP A 19 -0.29 12.59 11.57
C ASP A 19 -1.16 11.34 11.54
N MET A 20 -0.54 10.14 11.65
CA MET A 20 -1.29 8.90 11.77
C MET A 20 -2.10 8.87 13.08
N GLU A 21 -1.52 9.33 14.19
CA GLU A 21 -2.23 9.42 15.50
C GLU A 21 -3.48 10.30 15.43
N LYS A 22 -3.45 11.37 14.62
CA LYS A 22 -4.58 12.30 14.47
C LYS A 22 -5.78 11.70 13.72
N ILE A 23 -5.59 10.62 12.95
CA ILE A 23 -6.63 9.97 12.12
C ILE A 23 -6.98 8.55 12.60
N ALA A 24 -6.18 7.97 13.49
CA ALA A 24 -6.48 6.70 14.16
C ALA A 24 -7.44 6.90 15.34
N GLN A 25 -8.25 5.90 15.64
CA GLN A 25 -9.08 5.84 16.84
C GLN A 25 -8.23 5.46 18.06
N GLU A 26 -7.34 4.51 17.87
CA GLU A 26 -6.37 4.02 18.83
C GLU A 26 -5.05 3.70 18.13
N MET A 27 -3.95 3.73 18.86
CA MET A 27 -2.62 3.49 18.32
C MET A 27 -2.00 2.27 19.01
N PRO A 28 -1.92 1.11 18.30
CA PRO A 28 -1.22 -0.05 18.83
C PRO A 28 0.27 0.24 19.08
N GLU A 29 0.88 -0.36 20.09
CA GLU A 29 2.32 -0.20 20.36
C GLU A 29 3.19 -0.65 19.19
N GLU A 30 2.75 -1.68 18.47
CA GLU A 30 3.40 -2.21 17.26
C GLU A 30 3.51 -1.13 16.18
N ALA A 31 2.53 -0.24 16.04
CA ALA A 31 2.55 0.83 15.05
C ALA A 31 3.75 1.76 15.25
N LYS A 32 4.05 2.14 16.49
CA LYS A 32 5.21 2.99 16.80
C LYS A 32 6.52 2.27 16.51
N LYS A 33 6.67 1.01 16.96
CA LYS A 33 7.86 0.19 16.72
C LYS A 33 8.13 0.01 15.23
N LEU A 34 7.08 -0.27 14.45
CA LEU A 34 7.19 -0.44 13.00
C LEU A 34 7.50 0.88 12.27
N ALA A 35 6.91 2.00 12.71
CA ALA A 35 7.23 3.31 12.17
C ALA A 35 8.70 3.68 12.42
N ASP A 36 9.21 3.48 13.63
CA ASP A 36 10.61 3.77 13.98
C ASP A 36 11.60 2.92 13.17
N ALA A 37 11.22 1.69 12.79
CA ALA A 37 12.05 0.77 12.02
C ALA A 37 11.98 0.99 10.50
N PHE A 38 10.81 1.35 9.96
CA PHE A 38 10.53 1.26 8.52
C PHE A 38 9.94 2.52 7.89
N TRP A 39 9.66 3.59 8.65
CA TRP A 39 9.20 4.87 8.14
C TRP A 39 10.29 5.96 8.26
N PRO A 40 10.42 6.82 7.24
CA PRO A 40 9.72 6.82 5.95
C PRO A 40 10.16 5.63 5.07
N GLY A 41 9.19 4.95 4.41
CA GLY A 41 9.53 3.75 3.64
C GLY A 41 8.36 2.97 3.05
N PRO A 42 8.64 1.72 2.61
CA PRO A 42 7.69 0.89 1.88
C PRO A 42 6.82 0.01 2.80
N LEU A 43 6.44 0.52 3.97
CA LEU A 43 5.50 -0.12 4.89
C LEU A 43 4.20 0.68 4.95
N THR A 44 3.08 0.00 4.79
CA THR A 44 1.72 0.50 5.03
C THR A 44 1.14 -0.22 6.23
N MET A 45 0.63 0.52 7.20
CA MET A 45 -0.02 -0.02 8.39
C MET A 45 -1.52 0.26 8.34
N ILE A 46 -2.33 -0.71 8.75
CA ILE A 46 -3.79 -0.55 8.89
C ILE A 46 -4.12 -0.47 10.37
N VAL A 47 -4.89 0.56 10.73
CA VAL A 47 -5.39 0.80 12.09
C VAL A 47 -6.87 1.15 12.04
N ARG A 48 -7.57 1.12 13.18
CA ARG A 48 -8.92 1.62 13.29
C ARG A 48 -8.94 3.13 13.07
N LYS A 49 -9.81 3.59 12.14
CA LYS A 49 -9.94 5.02 11.83
C LYS A 49 -10.81 5.74 12.84
N ASN A 50 -10.58 7.03 13.02
CA ASN A 50 -11.55 7.92 13.66
C ASN A 50 -12.45 8.62 12.61
N ASP A 51 -13.35 9.49 13.07
CA ASP A 51 -14.35 10.15 12.23
C ASP A 51 -13.78 11.20 11.25
N LYS A 52 -12.49 11.55 11.37
CA LYS A 52 -11.83 12.47 10.43
C LYS A 52 -11.56 11.83 9.07
N VAL A 53 -11.50 10.50 9.01
CA VAL A 53 -11.31 9.78 7.75
C VAL A 53 -12.67 9.39 7.16
N PRO A 54 -13.07 9.93 5.99
CA PRO A 54 -14.35 9.60 5.38
C PRO A 54 -14.37 8.16 4.86
N TYR A 55 -15.56 7.56 4.83
CA TYR A 55 -15.76 6.18 4.34
C TYR A 55 -15.42 5.99 2.87
N GLU A 56 -15.51 7.05 2.07
CA GLU A 56 -15.09 7.05 0.66
C GLU A 56 -13.60 6.75 0.50
N THR A 57 -12.78 7.19 1.45
CA THR A 57 -11.33 6.90 1.47
C THR A 57 -11.07 5.43 1.79
N THR A 58 -11.85 4.85 2.69
CA THR A 58 -11.63 3.49 3.21
C THR A 58 -12.46 2.41 2.49
N GLY A 59 -13.22 2.78 1.44
CA GLY A 59 -14.10 1.83 0.76
C GLY A 59 -15.23 1.29 1.66
N GLY A 60 -15.65 2.09 2.66
CA GLY A 60 -16.71 1.74 3.61
C GLY A 60 -16.23 0.95 4.83
N MET A 61 -14.92 0.91 5.10
CA MET A 61 -14.37 0.19 6.27
C MET A 61 -14.10 1.11 7.44
N ASP A 62 -14.14 0.55 8.67
CA ASP A 62 -13.80 1.22 9.93
C ASP A 62 -12.27 1.27 10.18
N THR A 63 -11.49 0.90 9.19
CA THR A 63 -10.03 0.88 9.22
C THR A 63 -9.46 1.79 8.15
N VAL A 64 -8.25 2.31 8.37
CA VAL A 64 -7.51 3.14 7.42
C VAL A 64 -6.10 2.59 7.21
N ALA A 65 -5.68 2.50 5.96
CA ALA A 65 -4.31 2.17 5.58
C ALA A 65 -3.49 3.47 5.52
N VAL A 66 -2.36 3.52 6.24
CA VAL A 66 -1.51 4.71 6.35
C VAL A 66 -0.08 4.37 5.98
N ARG A 67 0.58 5.29 5.28
CA ARG A 67 1.99 5.16 4.90
C ARG A 67 2.71 6.50 4.94
N MET A 68 3.97 6.52 5.41
CA MET A 68 4.87 7.64 5.23
C MET A 68 5.88 7.30 4.11
N PRO A 69 5.76 7.91 2.91
CA PRO A 69 6.68 7.65 1.81
C PRO A 69 8.07 8.25 2.11
N ASN A 70 9.12 7.71 1.50
CA ASN A 70 10.50 8.22 1.65
C ASN A 70 10.94 9.15 0.51
N HIS A 71 10.07 9.47 -0.44
CA HIS A 71 10.41 10.31 -1.58
C HIS A 71 10.23 11.79 -1.24
N PRO A 72 11.26 12.67 -1.42
CA PRO A 72 11.21 14.06 -1.00
C PRO A 72 10.11 14.88 -1.70
N VAL A 73 9.90 14.66 -3.01
CA VAL A 73 8.80 15.34 -3.75
C VAL A 73 7.44 14.92 -3.22
N ALA A 74 7.25 13.63 -2.92
CA ALA A 74 5.99 13.13 -2.35
C ALA A 74 5.74 13.72 -0.95
N LEU A 75 6.75 13.72 -0.08
CA LEU A 75 6.63 14.32 1.27
C LEU A 75 6.29 15.81 1.22
N GLU A 76 6.95 16.55 0.32
CA GLU A 76 6.68 17.99 0.17
C GLU A 76 5.27 18.25 -0.40
N LEU A 77 4.82 17.45 -1.37
CA LEU A 77 3.46 17.53 -1.88
C LEU A 77 2.43 17.27 -0.78
N ILE A 78 2.62 16.22 0.02
CA ILE A 78 1.72 15.89 1.14
C ILE A 78 1.69 17.05 2.14
N ARG A 79 2.86 17.57 2.53
CA ARG A 79 2.97 18.70 3.47
C ARG A 79 2.20 19.93 2.97
N ARG A 80 2.37 20.30 1.70
CA ARG A 80 1.67 21.45 1.09
C ARG A 80 0.17 21.21 0.87
N SER A 81 -0.26 19.95 0.86
CA SER A 81 -1.67 19.58 0.73
C SER A 81 -2.41 19.46 2.08
N GLY A 82 -1.81 19.93 3.17
CA GLY A 82 -2.42 19.89 4.50
C GLY A 82 -2.04 18.66 5.34
N GLY A 83 -0.98 17.93 4.96
CA GLY A 83 -0.42 16.80 5.72
C GLY A 83 -0.98 15.43 5.36
N TYR A 84 -2.02 15.36 4.52
CA TYR A 84 -2.68 14.08 4.16
C TYR A 84 -3.00 14.02 2.67
N ILE A 85 -2.67 12.91 2.02
CA ILE A 85 -3.13 12.59 0.66
C ILE A 85 -3.59 11.14 0.61
N ALA A 86 -4.88 10.91 0.32
CA ALA A 86 -5.39 9.58 0.01
C ALA A 86 -5.16 9.28 -1.47
N ALA A 87 -4.34 8.29 -1.78
CA ALA A 87 -3.95 8.00 -3.15
C ALA A 87 -3.79 6.50 -3.43
N PRO A 88 -4.15 6.05 -4.65
CA PRO A 88 -3.76 4.76 -5.21
C PRO A 88 -2.47 4.89 -6.04
N SER A 89 -2.00 3.77 -6.62
CA SER A 89 -0.95 3.79 -7.66
C SER A 89 -1.40 4.56 -8.92
N ALA A 90 -0.47 5.14 -9.66
CA ALA A 90 -0.74 6.06 -10.78
C ALA A 90 -0.93 5.36 -12.15
N ASN A 91 -1.45 4.13 -12.18
CA ASN A 91 -1.75 3.34 -13.37
C ASN A 91 -3.26 3.28 -13.64
N THR A 92 -3.67 2.89 -14.84
CA THR A 92 -5.03 2.41 -15.13
C THR A 92 -5.29 1.15 -14.29
N SER A 93 -6.49 1.03 -13.71
CA SER A 93 -6.86 -0.10 -12.83
C SER A 93 -6.62 -1.45 -13.50
N GLY A 94 -5.99 -2.37 -12.78
CA GLY A 94 -5.64 -3.72 -13.27
C GLY A 94 -4.25 -3.84 -13.90
N LYS A 95 -3.66 -2.75 -14.41
CA LYS A 95 -2.31 -2.76 -14.97
C LYS A 95 -1.22 -2.75 -13.88
N PRO A 96 0.05 -3.09 -14.21
CA PRO A 96 1.19 -2.91 -13.31
C PRO A 96 1.35 -1.48 -12.83
N SER A 97 1.87 -1.30 -11.62
CA SER A 97 2.21 0.03 -11.09
C SER A 97 3.35 0.67 -11.89
N PRO A 98 3.29 1.98 -12.19
CA PRO A 98 4.32 2.66 -12.95
C PRO A 98 5.60 2.80 -12.10
N THR A 99 6.75 2.71 -12.77
CA THR A 99 8.08 2.91 -12.19
C THR A 99 8.81 4.12 -12.75
N LEU A 100 8.24 4.76 -13.78
CA LEU A 100 8.73 5.97 -14.44
C LEU A 100 7.56 6.90 -14.74
N ALA A 101 7.83 8.20 -14.88
CA ALA A 101 6.81 9.19 -15.26
C ALA A 101 6.19 8.92 -16.64
N GLU A 102 6.97 8.40 -17.59
CA GLU A 102 6.47 8.02 -18.93
C GLU A 102 5.43 6.90 -18.88
N HIS A 103 5.52 5.96 -17.92
CA HIS A 103 4.49 4.93 -17.71
C HIS A 103 3.17 5.55 -17.21
N VAL A 104 3.27 6.58 -16.36
CA VAL A 104 2.10 7.35 -15.92
C VAL A 104 1.49 8.11 -17.09
N ALA A 105 2.31 8.78 -17.89
CA ALA A 105 1.86 9.49 -19.09
C ALA A 105 1.16 8.53 -20.05
N PHE A 106 1.75 7.39 -20.33
CA PHE A 106 1.14 6.37 -21.22
C PHE A 106 -0.27 5.94 -20.76
N ASP A 107 -0.48 5.80 -19.45
CA ASP A 107 -1.76 5.35 -18.89
C ASP A 107 -2.78 6.48 -18.71
N MET A 108 -2.31 7.71 -18.43
CA MET A 108 -3.13 8.81 -17.90
C MET A 108 -3.17 10.05 -18.78
N ASP A 109 -2.46 10.08 -19.91
CA ASP A 109 -2.50 11.24 -20.82
C ASP A 109 -3.93 11.59 -21.23
N GLY A 110 -4.25 12.88 -21.25
CA GLY A 110 -5.59 13.39 -21.49
C GLY A 110 -6.62 13.13 -20.39
N ARG A 111 -6.25 12.43 -19.29
CA ARG A 111 -7.16 12.07 -18.17
C ARG A 111 -6.85 12.80 -16.89
N ILE A 112 -5.62 13.31 -16.74
CA ILE A 112 -5.16 14.08 -15.60
C ILE A 112 -4.46 15.36 -16.09
N PRO A 113 -4.51 16.46 -15.33
CA PRO A 113 -3.97 17.74 -15.77
C PRO A 113 -2.45 17.86 -15.61
N MET A 114 -1.82 17.03 -14.76
CA MET A 114 -0.41 17.18 -14.39
C MET A 114 0.21 15.87 -13.92
N ILE A 115 1.48 15.67 -14.23
CA ILE A 115 2.36 14.63 -13.68
C ILE A 115 3.56 15.33 -13.07
N LEU A 116 3.85 15.03 -11.79
CA LEU A 116 5.09 15.44 -11.13
C LEU A 116 6.09 14.30 -11.27
N ASP A 117 7.12 14.54 -12.06
CA ASP A 117 8.20 13.57 -12.24
C ASP A 117 9.20 13.65 -11.09
N GLY A 118 9.22 12.61 -10.26
CA GLY A 118 10.19 12.45 -9.17
C GLY A 118 11.41 11.59 -9.55
N GLY A 119 11.52 11.19 -10.81
CA GLY A 119 12.51 10.23 -11.27
C GLY A 119 12.07 8.77 -11.11
N PRO A 120 12.94 7.80 -11.42
CA PRO A 120 12.64 6.38 -11.34
C PRO A 120 12.43 5.93 -9.89
N VAL A 121 11.53 4.95 -9.69
CA VAL A 121 11.31 4.35 -8.37
C VAL A 121 12.48 3.45 -7.96
N GLY A 122 12.88 3.50 -6.69
CA GLY A 122 14.04 2.74 -6.20
C GLY A 122 13.77 1.25 -5.93
N ILE A 123 12.54 0.89 -5.56
CA ILE A 123 12.18 -0.48 -5.13
C ILE A 123 11.40 -1.22 -6.23
N GLY A 124 10.44 -0.57 -6.87
CA GLY A 124 9.70 -1.13 -8.02
C GLY A 124 8.59 -2.12 -7.69
N ILE A 125 8.34 -2.40 -6.41
CA ILE A 125 7.18 -3.19 -5.94
C ILE A 125 6.37 -2.40 -4.92
N GLU A 126 5.12 -2.82 -4.71
CA GLU A 126 4.21 -2.18 -3.78
C GLU A 126 4.70 -2.30 -2.33
N SER A 127 4.21 -1.38 -1.45
CA SER A 127 4.48 -1.44 -0.01
C SER A 127 3.92 -2.71 0.61
N THR A 128 4.64 -3.29 1.57
CA THR A 128 4.10 -4.31 2.46
C THR A 128 2.94 -3.71 3.24
N ILE A 129 1.81 -4.43 3.36
CA ILE A 129 0.65 -3.99 4.14
C ILE A 129 0.48 -4.91 5.34
N VAL A 130 0.46 -4.31 6.53
CA VAL A 130 0.25 -5.01 7.81
C VAL A 130 -1.00 -4.46 8.48
N ASP A 131 -1.94 -5.34 8.82
CA ASP A 131 -3.12 -5.04 9.63
C ASP A 131 -2.75 -5.17 11.11
N LEU A 132 -2.92 -4.08 11.86
CA LEU A 132 -2.66 -3.98 13.29
C LEU A 132 -3.96 -3.92 14.11
N THR A 133 -5.10 -4.26 13.52
CA THR A 133 -6.40 -4.22 14.20
C THR A 133 -6.79 -5.53 14.86
N GLU A 134 -6.00 -6.57 14.68
CA GLU A 134 -6.18 -7.91 15.27
C GLU A 134 -5.14 -8.13 16.37
N ASP A 135 -5.39 -9.11 17.26
CA ASP A 135 -4.48 -9.45 18.37
C ASP A 135 -3.06 -9.82 17.90
N ILE A 136 -2.95 -10.47 16.75
CA ILE A 136 -1.68 -10.78 16.10
C ILE A 136 -1.63 -10.04 14.77
N PRO A 137 -0.62 -9.17 14.54
CA PRO A 137 -0.47 -8.45 13.29
C PRO A 137 -0.49 -9.36 12.07
N MET A 138 -1.24 -8.98 11.04
CA MET A 138 -1.45 -9.79 9.84
C MET A 138 -0.95 -9.10 8.59
N ILE A 139 -0.12 -9.79 7.81
CA ILE A 139 0.35 -9.32 6.50
C ILE A 139 -0.76 -9.56 5.48
N LEU A 140 -1.32 -8.48 4.92
CA LEU A 140 -2.36 -8.51 3.90
C LEU A 140 -1.80 -8.37 2.48
N ARG A 141 -0.59 -7.86 2.33
CA ARG A 141 0.13 -7.78 1.04
C ARG A 141 1.63 -7.88 1.30
N PRO A 142 2.31 -8.88 0.74
CA PRO A 142 3.77 -8.95 0.80
C PRO A 142 4.38 -7.84 -0.08
N GLY A 143 5.56 -7.38 0.30
CA GLY A 143 6.34 -6.36 -0.40
C GLY A 143 7.81 -6.41 0.02
N TYR A 144 8.50 -5.27 -0.09
CA TYR A 144 9.92 -5.18 0.26
C TYR A 144 10.22 -5.53 1.73
N ILE A 145 9.33 -5.10 2.65
CA ILE A 145 9.47 -5.47 4.07
C ILE A 145 8.94 -6.89 4.23
N THR A 146 9.85 -7.82 4.54
CA THR A 146 9.56 -9.25 4.63
C THR A 146 8.97 -9.63 5.99
N PRO A 147 8.27 -10.79 6.12
CA PRO A 147 7.80 -11.30 7.41
C PRO A 147 8.91 -11.35 8.47
N LYS A 148 10.10 -11.87 8.11
CA LYS A 148 11.26 -11.93 9.01
C LYS A 148 11.73 -10.56 9.51
N MET A 149 11.58 -9.51 8.70
CA MET A 149 11.93 -8.14 9.13
C MET A 149 10.91 -7.62 10.14
N LEU A 150 9.62 -7.90 9.94
CA LEU A 150 8.55 -7.53 10.86
C LEU A 150 8.69 -8.27 12.20
N GLU A 151 8.89 -9.59 12.16
CA GLU A 151 9.07 -10.44 13.34
C GLU A 151 10.22 -9.97 14.25
N LYS A 152 11.30 -9.45 13.67
CA LYS A 152 12.42 -8.89 14.45
C LYS A 152 12.05 -7.65 15.26
N VAL A 153 11.00 -6.93 14.86
CA VAL A 153 10.59 -5.66 15.48
C VAL A 153 9.42 -5.85 16.43
N ILE A 154 8.42 -6.63 16.03
CA ILE A 154 7.15 -6.76 16.79
C ILE A 154 6.84 -8.19 17.23
N GLY A 155 7.70 -9.16 16.99
CA GLY A 155 7.47 -10.56 17.32
C GLY A 155 6.58 -11.26 16.28
N GLU A 156 5.64 -12.09 16.74
CA GLU A 156 4.80 -12.91 15.88
C GLU A 156 4.00 -12.07 14.87
N VAL A 157 4.04 -12.48 13.60
CA VAL A 157 3.17 -11.95 12.54
C VAL A 157 2.56 -13.12 11.76
N LYS A 158 1.33 -12.94 11.26
CA LYS A 158 0.65 -13.94 10.41
C LYS A 158 0.55 -13.42 8.98
N MET A 159 0.41 -14.33 8.04
CA MET A 159 0.09 -14.00 6.65
C MET A 159 -1.38 -14.32 6.39
N ASP A 160 -2.09 -13.41 5.71
CA ASP A 160 -3.49 -13.64 5.36
C ASP A 160 -3.61 -14.87 4.46
N PRO A 161 -4.44 -15.87 4.82
CA PRO A 161 -4.65 -17.07 3.99
C PRO A 161 -5.10 -16.76 2.57
N GLY A 162 -5.80 -15.63 2.36
CA GLY A 162 -6.25 -15.18 1.03
C GLY A 162 -5.13 -14.80 0.07
N ILE A 163 -3.89 -14.60 0.57
CA ILE A 163 -2.71 -14.41 -0.30
C ILE A 163 -2.31 -15.72 -0.98
N ILE A 164 -2.51 -16.84 -0.29
CA ILE A 164 -2.11 -18.18 -0.74
C ILE A 164 -3.25 -18.86 -1.52
N ALA A 165 -4.49 -18.62 -1.14
CA ALA A 165 -5.69 -19.22 -1.74
C ALA A 165 -6.54 -18.14 -2.43
N SER A 166 -6.67 -18.22 -3.76
CA SER A 166 -7.38 -17.25 -4.60
C SER A 166 -8.92 -17.19 -4.41
N ASP A 167 -9.50 -17.92 -3.47
CA ASP A 167 -10.96 -18.15 -3.31
C ASP A 167 -11.59 -17.49 -2.06
N SER A 168 -11.02 -16.44 -1.48
CA SER A 168 -11.64 -15.83 -0.30
C SER A 168 -12.80 -14.90 -0.68
N LEU A 169 -14.02 -15.26 -0.23
CA LEU A 169 -15.26 -14.45 -0.29
C LEU A 169 -15.25 -13.24 0.67
N GLN A 170 -14.14 -12.94 1.33
CA GLN A 170 -14.04 -11.86 2.31
C GLN A 170 -13.92 -10.49 1.66
N LYS A 171 -14.50 -9.46 2.31
CA LYS A 171 -14.32 -8.06 1.91
C LYS A 171 -12.83 -7.68 1.99
N PRO A 172 -12.26 -7.04 0.98
CA PRO A 172 -10.86 -6.67 0.96
C PRO A 172 -10.56 -5.63 2.04
N LYS A 173 -9.71 -5.96 2.99
CA LYS A 173 -9.22 -5.02 4.02
C LYS A 173 -8.13 -4.07 3.48
N ALA A 174 -7.55 -4.36 2.32
CA ALA A 174 -6.45 -3.59 1.75
C ALA A 174 -6.52 -3.49 0.22
N PRO A 175 -5.87 -2.47 -0.40
CA PRO A 175 -5.72 -2.39 -1.84
C PRO A 175 -5.01 -3.64 -2.39
N GLY A 176 -5.56 -4.23 -3.47
CA GLY A 176 -4.96 -5.38 -4.14
C GLY A 176 -5.48 -6.74 -3.73
N MET A 177 -6.40 -6.85 -2.75
CA MET A 177 -6.90 -8.15 -2.28
C MET A 177 -8.09 -8.72 -3.09
N LYS A 178 -8.96 -7.87 -3.65
CA LYS A 178 -10.23 -8.33 -4.27
C LYS A 178 -10.18 -8.44 -5.79
N TYR A 179 -9.45 -7.56 -6.43
CA TYR A 179 -9.45 -7.43 -7.88
C TYR A 179 -8.14 -7.91 -8.47
N LYS A 180 -8.17 -8.42 -9.72
CA LYS A 180 -6.94 -8.72 -10.46
C LYS A 180 -6.12 -7.43 -10.59
N HIS A 181 -4.98 -7.39 -9.92
CA HIS A 181 -4.06 -6.26 -9.90
C HIS A 181 -2.72 -6.65 -10.51
N TYR A 182 -1.99 -5.64 -11.01
CA TYR A 182 -0.59 -5.78 -11.43
C TYR A 182 -0.36 -6.85 -12.50
N ALA A 183 -1.40 -7.18 -13.26
CA ALA A 183 -1.34 -8.25 -14.23
C ALA A 183 -0.86 -7.74 -15.59
N PRO A 184 0.32 -8.16 -16.07
CA PRO A 184 0.76 -7.92 -17.44
C PRO A 184 -0.17 -8.68 -18.41
N LYS A 185 -0.12 -8.29 -19.70
CA LYS A 185 -0.88 -8.99 -20.75
C LYS A 185 -0.20 -10.28 -21.22
N ALA A 186 1.11 -10.39 -21.01
CA ALA A 186 1.89 -11.56 -21.39
C ALA A 186 1.69 -12.68 -20.38
N ASP A 187 1.77 -13.91 -20.85
CA ASP A 187 1.85 -15.09 -19.99
C ASP A 187 3.22 -15.14 -19.30
N LEU A 188 3.22 -15.39 -18.00
CA LEU A 188 4.42 -15.61 -17.21
C LEU A 188 4.53 -17.08 -16.85
N ILE A 189 5.61 -17.71 -17.26
CA ILE A 189 5.95 -19.08 -16.85
C ILE A 189 7.09 -18.99 -15.85
N LEU A 190 6.82 -19.45 -14.62
CA LEU A 190 7.86 -19.62 -13.61
C LEU A 190 8.47 -21.00 -13.77
N VAL A 191 9.78 -21.05 -14.01
CA VAL A 191 10.56 -22.29 -14.05
C VAL A 191 11.41 -22.32 -12.79
N ASP A 192 11.27 -23.37 -12.00
CA ASP A 192 12.01 -23.60 -10.76
C ASP A 192 12.72 -24.96 -10.83
N GLY A 193 13.98 -25.01 -10.40
CA GLY A 193 14.77 -26.23 -10.44
C GLY A 193 16.27 -25.99 -10.23
N GLU A 194 17.06 -27.06 -10.37
CA GLU A 194 18.52 -26.95 -10.39
C GLU A 194 18.96 -26.29 -11.71
N GLU A 195 19.92 -25.34 -11.65
CA GLU A 195 20.39 -24.56 -12.82
C GLU A 195 20.80 -25.42 -14.02
N GLU A 196 21.33 -26.66 -13.76
CA GLU A 196 21.74 -27.60 -14.81
C GLU A 196 20.54 -28.26 -15.52
N LYS A 197 19.30 -28.11 -15.02
CA LYS A 197 18.07 -28.75 -15.55
C LYS A 197 17.04 -27.73 -16.05
N VAL A 198 17.29 -26.42 -15.91
CA VAL A 198 16.51 -25.31 -16.38
C VAL A 198 17.15 -24.72 -17.62
#